data_826318a765e7a19481d17f81dd14faae
#
_entry.id   826318a765e7a19481d17f81dd14faae
#
_cell.length_a   1.000
_cell.length_b   1.000
_cell.length_c   1.000
_cell.angle_alpha   90.00
_cell.angle_beta   90.00
_cell.angle_gamma   90.00
#
_symmetry.space_group_name_H-M   'P 1'
#
loop_
_entity.id
_entity.type
_entity.pdbx_description
1 polymer ?
#
loop_
_entity_poly.entity_id
_entity_poly.type
_entity_poly.pdbx_seq_one_letter_code
_entity_poly.pdbx_strand_id
1 'polypeptide(L)'
;MKLIRFGKEGKEKPGIHLDGKNYDLSAFIKDYDESFFEQNGLQKLTGIVNEEKLPLVEDGQRIGSPIARPSKILCIGLNYAKHAKETGAAIPTEPILFMKSTSSLTGPFDNIIIPKNSEKTDWEVELGVVIGKKASYVSEAEAMDYVAGYVLHNDVSERAFQLERGGTWDKG
;
A
#
# COMPACT_ATOMS: atom_id res chain seq x y z
N MET A 1 7.24 -3.09 -14.89
CA MET A 1 7.34 -4.11 -13.84
C MET A 1 6.41 -3.72 -12.71
N LYS A 2 5.51 -4.62 -12.29
CA LYS A 2 4.62 -4.40 -11.13
C LYS A 2 4.80 -5.56 -10.16
N LEU A 3 5.10 -5.27 -8.90
CA LEU A 3 5.17 -6.27 -7.85
C LEU A 3 3.75 -6.72 -7.49
N ILE A 4 3.56 -8.02 -7.31
CA ILE A 4 2.32 -8.61 -6.84
C ILE A 4 2.62 -9.62 -5.74
N ARG A 5 1.63 -9.89 -4.89
CA ARG A 5 1.65 -11.05 -4.00
C ARG A 5 0.38 -11.84 -4.25
N PHE A 6 0.48 -13.14 -4.38
CA PHE A 6 -0.63 -14.00 -4.78
C PHE A 6 -0.77 -15.21 -3.85
N GLY A 7 -1.96 -15.78 -3.82
CA GLY A 7 -2.28 -16.95 -3.00
C GLY A 7 -3.20 -16.64 -1.84
N LYS A 8 -3.33 -17.60 -0.94
CA LYS A 8 -4.23 -17.51 0.21
C LYS A 8 -3.82 -16.38 1.15
N GLU A 9 -4.80 -15.65 1.69
CA GLU A 9 -4.61 -14.60 2.68
C GLU A 9 -3.72 -15.07 3.85
N GLY A 10 -2.73 -14.23 4.19
CA GLY A 10 -1.73 -14.51 5.22
C GLY A 10 -0.66 -15.55 4.84
N LYS A 11 -0.73 -16.09 3.61
CA LYS A 11 0.24 -17.05 3.05
C LYS A 11 0.61 -16.71 1.61
N GLU A 12 0.49 -15.43 1.27
CA GLU A 12 0.84 -14.95 -0.07
C GLU A 12 2.31 -15.20 -0.38
N LYS A 13 2.57 -15.41 -1.66
CA LYS A 13 3.90 -15.53 -2.24
C LYS A 13 4.23 -14.31 -3.09
N PRO A 14 5.51 -13.91 -3.17
CA PRO A 14 5.93 -12.84 -4.07
C PRO A 14 5.83 -13.28 -5.53
N GLY A 15 5.35 -12.38 -6.36
CA GLY A 15 5.27 -12.55 -7.79
C GLY A 15 5.47 -11.21 -8.50
N ILE A 16 5.50 -11.26 -9.82
CA ILE A 16 5.67 -10.08 -10.65
C ILE A 16 4.70 -10.11 -11.82
N HIS A 17 4.14 -8.96 -12.15
CA HIS A 17 3.32 -8.78 -13.35
C HIS A 17 4.17 -8.14 -14.44
N LEU A 18 4.37 -8.86 -15.54
CA LEU A 18 5.11 -8.45 -16.72
C LEU A 18 4.32 -8.83 -17.98
N ASP A 19 4.22 -7.93 -18.94
CA ASP A 19 3.65 -8.16 -20.28
C ASP A 19 2.30 -8.89 -20.25
N GLY A 20 1.44 -8.47 -19.31
CA GLY A 20 0.09 -9.03 -19.16
C GLY A 20 0.02 -10.38 -18.45
N LYS A 21 1.12 -10.89 -17.89
CA LYS A 21 1.18 -12.19 -17.20
C LYS A 21 1.74 -12.04 -15.79
N ASN A 22 1.33 -12.94 -14.92
CA ASN A 22 1.83 -13.04 -13.54
C ASN A 22 2.83 -14.19 -13.44
N TYR A 23 3.97 -13.94 -12.81
CA TYR A 23 5.03 -14.92 -12.60
C TYR A 23 5.33 -15.10 -11.12
N ASP A 24 5.58 -16.34 -10.71
CA ASP A 24 5.95 -16.72 -9.35
C ASP A 24 7.46 -16.48 -9.13
N LEU A 25 7.78 -15.72 -8.09
CA LEU A 25 9.16 -15.43 -7.68
C LEU A 25 9.55 -16.10 -6.34
N SER A 26 8.69 -16.94 -5.79
CA SER A 26 8.90 -17.53 -4.47
C SER A 26 10.13 -18.43 -4.34
N ALA A 27 10.69 -18.90 -5.46
CA ALA A 27 11.97 -19.62 -5.49
C ALA A 27 13.20 -18.70 -5.31
N PHE A 28 13.07 -17.42 -5.59
CA PHE A 28 14.16 -16.44 -5.62
C PHE A 28 14.07 -15.40 -4.52
N ILE A 29 12.86 -15.06 -4.09
CA ILE A 29 12.56 -13.99 -3.15
C ILE A 29 11.65 -14.53 -2.06
N LYS A 30 11.93 -14.18 -0.80
CA LYS A 30 11.11 -14.62 0.32
C LYS A 30 9.77 -13.89 0.34
N ASP A 31 9.78 -12.56 0.33
CA ASP A 31 8.59 -11.71 0.28
C ASP A 31 9.02 -10.24 0.00
N TYR A 32 8.06 -9.35 -0.26
CA TYR A 32 8.27 -7.91 -0.41
C TYR A 32 8.09 -7.20 0.94
N ASP A 33 8.92 -7.55 1.89
CA ASP A 33 8.98 -6.99 3.23
C ASP A 33 10.06 -5.89 3.36
N GLU A 34 10.20 -5.30 4.54
CA GLU A 34 11.21 -4.27 4.82
C GLU A 34 12.64 -4.75 4.48
N SER A 35 12.96 -6.00 4.82
CA SER A 35 14.28 -6.59 4.54
C SER A 35 14.58 -6.68 3.05
N PHE A 36 13.57 -7.02 2.23
CA PHE A 36 13.71 -7.03 0.78
C PHE A 36 14.12 -5.66 0.24
N PHE A 37 13.42 -4.62 0.65
CA PHE A 37 13.69 -3.26 0.16
C PHE A 37 15.02 -2.72 0.66
N GLU A 38 15.35 -2.87 1.95
CA GLU A 38 16.62 -2.41 2.54
C GLU A 38 17.85 -3.07 1.91
N GLN A 39 17.73 -4.33 1.47
CA GLN A 39 18.84 -5.09 0.88
C GLN A 39 18.96 -4.96 -0.64
N ASN A 40 18.47 -3.87 -1.20
CA ASN A 40 18.45 -3.61 -2.65
C ASN A 40 17.68 -4.70 -3.43
N GLY A 41 16.58 -5.21 -2.88
CA GLY A 41 15.76 -6.27 -3.48
C GLY A 41 15.25 -5.93 -4.88
N LEU A 42 14.90 -4.67 -5.15
CA LEU A 42 14.47 -4.23 -6.49
C LEU A 42 15.58 -4.37 -7.54
N GLN A 43 16.82 -4.07 -7.18
CA GLN A 43 17.96 -4.25 -8.10
C GLN A 43 18.22 -5.74 -8.37
N LYS A 44 18.22 -6.57 -7.31
CA LYS A 44 18.33 -8.04 -7.44
C LYS A 44 17.22 -8.61 -8.30
N LEU A 45 15.99 -8.14 -8.11
CA LEU A 45 14.83 -8.57 -8.90
C LEU A 45 15.01 -8.29 -10.39
N THR A 46 15.58 -7.15 -10.75
CA THR A 46 15.86 -6.82 -12.16
C THR A 46 16.82 -7.85 -12.79
N GLY A 47 17.83 -8.29 -12.07
CA GLY A 47 18.73 -9.37 -12.50
C GLY A 47 17.97 -10.69 -12.71
N ILE A 48 17.18 -11.12 -11.71
CA ILE A 48 16.38 -12.35 -11.76
C ILE A 48 15.45 -12.35 -12.98
N VAL A 49 14.75 -11.27 -13.24
CA VAL A 49 13.81 -11.15 -14.36
C VAL A 49 14.49 -11.28 -15.73
N ASN A 50 15.73 -10.81 -15.84
CA ASN A 50 16.50 -10.85 -17.09
C ASN A 50 17.19 -12.19 -17.35
N GLU A 51 17.53 -12.93 -16.30
CA GLU A 51 18.41 -14.10 -16.37
C GLU A 51 17.65 -15.43 -16.20
N GLU A 52 16.50 -15.41 -15.51
CA GLU A 52 15.80 -16.61 -15.10
C GLU A 52 14.51 -16.86 -15.90
N LYS A 53 14.20 -18.14 -16.09
CA LYS A 53 12.89 -18.57 -16.63
C LYS A 53 11.89 -18.64 -15.49
N LEU A 54 11.04 -17.61 -15.39
CA LEU A 54 10.06 -17.51 -14.33
C LEU A 54 8.84 -18.41 -14.57
N PRO A 55 8.40 -19.20 -13.55
CA PRO A 55 7.15 -19.94 -13.64
C PRO A 55 5.94 -19.01 -13.69
N LEU A 56 4.95 -19.36 -14.49
CA LEU A 56 3.67 -18.64 -14.51
C LEU A 56 2.89 -18.94 -13.23
N VAL A 57 2.21 -17.91 -12.70
CA VAL A 57 1.18 -18.11 -11.69
C VAL A 57 -0.06 -18.69 -12.36
N GLU A 58 -0.68 -19.70 -11.75
CA GLU A 58 -1.92 -20.28 -12.24
C GLU A 58 -3.04 -19.23 -12.26
N ASP A 59 -3.91 -19.31 -13.27
CA ASP A 59 -5.05 -18.42 -13.40
C ASP A 59 -6.03 -18.54 -12.20
N GLY A 60 -6.68 -17.44 -11.84
CA GLY A 60 -7.67 -17.42 -10.77
C GLY A 60 -7.07 -17.35 -9.36
N GLN A 61 -5.76 -17.28 -9.19
CA GLN A 61 -5.15 -17.05 -7.89
C GLN A 61 -5.54 -15.67 -7.33
N ARG A 62 -5.87 -15.62 -6.03
CA ARG A 62 -6.10 -14.35 -5.32
C ARG A 62 -4.83 -13.49 -5.37
N ILE A 63 -5.00 -12.21 -5.62
CA ILE A 63 -3.94 -11.20 -5.50
C ILE A 63 -4.13 -10.48 -4.18
N GLY A 64 -3.11 -10.50 -3.34
CA GLY A 64 -3.07 -9.77 -2.07
C GLY A 64 -2.44 -8.38 -2.21
N SER A 65 -2.23 -7.71 -1.08
CA SER A 65 -1.44 -6.48 -1.05
C SER A 65 -0.04 -6.71 -1.64
N PRO A 66 0.49 -5.80 -2.48
CA PRO A 66 1.81 -5.95 -3.07
C PRO A 66 2.94 -5.82 -2.05
N ILE A 67 2.68 -5.29 -0.86
CA ILE A 67 3.65 -5.13 0.23
C ILE A 67 3.30 -6.07 1.37
N ALA A 68 4.30 -6.81 1.84
CA ALA A 68 4.15 -7.73 2.94
C ALA A 68 4.32 -7.02 4.29
N ARG A 69 3.25 -6.97 5.07
CA ARG A 69 3.27 -6.55 6.49
C ARG A 69 4.05 -5.26 6.74
N PRO A 70 3.66 -4.13 6.15
CA PRO A 70 4.30 -2.85 6.47
C PRO A 70 4.20 -2.59 7.98
N SER A 71 5.26 -2.04 8.58
CA SER A 71 5.25 -1.70 10.01
C SER A 71 4.31 -0.53 10.31
N LYS A 72 4.08 0.34 9.31
CA LYS A 72 3.23 1.53 9.42
C LYS A 72 2.49 1.79 8.11
N ILE A 73 1.29 2.34 8.25
CA ILE A 73 0.54 2.99 7.16
C ILE A 73 0.27 4.41 7.66
N LEU A 74 1.00 5.38 7.11
CA LEU A 74 0.88 6.79 7.45
C LEU A 74 0.07 7.48 6.36
N CYS A 75 -0.97 8.21 6.76
CA CYS A 75 -1.88 8.90 5.87
C CYS A 75 -1.74 10.40 6.05
N ILE A 76 -1.90 11.14 4.94
CA ILE A 76 -1.88 12.61 4.94
C ILE A 76 -3.30 13.11 4.64
N GLY A 77 -3.97 13.62 5.66
CA GLY A 77 -5.32 14.13 5.56
C GLY A 77 -5.40 15.45 4.78
N LEU A 78 -6.53 15.68 4.10
CA LEU A 78 -6.79 16.87 3.28
C LEU A 78 -5.67 17.19 2.29
N ASN A 79 -5.01 16.15 1.74
CA ASN A 79 -3.86 16.29 0.86
C ASN A 79 -4.22 16.79 -0.55
N TYR A 80 -5.51 16.88 -0.88
CA TYR A 80 -6.02 17.38 -2.16
C TYR A 80 -6.78 18.68 -1.96
N ALA A 81 -6.31 19.77 -2.57
CA ALA A 81 -6.94 21.10 -2.46
C ALA A 81 -8.44 21.12 -2.88
N LYS A 82 -8.82 20.29 -3.86
CA LYS A 82 -10.22 20.13 -4.26
C LYS A 82 -11.06 19.51 -3.15
N HIS A 83 -10.55 18.50 -2.47
CA HIS A 83 -11.23 17.84 -1.35
C HIS A 83 -11.43 18.82 -0.18
N ALA A 84 -10.40 19.60 0.19
CA ALA A 84 -10.55 20.64 1.21
C ALA A 84 -11.66 21.65 0.85
N LYS A 85 -11.72 22.06 -0.42
CA LYS A 85 -12.76 22.98 -0.90
C LYS A 85 -14.17 22.37 -0.84
N GLU A 86 -14.32 21.10 -1.23
CA GLU A 86 -15.60 20.38 -1.23
C GLU A 86 -16.17 20.23 0.19
N THR A 87 -15.30 19.98 1.17
CA THR A 87 -15.67 19.84 2.59
C THR A 87 -15.77 21.16 3.33
N GLY A 88 -15.44 22.30 2.69
CA GLY A 88 -15.39 23.62 3.32
C GLY A 88 -14.24 23.77 4.33
N ALA A 89 -13.28 22.87 4.30
CA ALA A 89 -12.10 22.92 5.18
C ALA A 89 -11.04 23.89 4.65
N ALA A 90 -10.33 24.55 5.56
CA ALA A 90 -9.13 25.31 5.20
C ALA A 90 -8.04 24.37 4.70
N ILE A 91 -7.26 24.82 3.71
CA ILE A 91 -6.07 24.08 3.27
C ILE A 91 -5.07 24.07 4.43
N PRO A 92 -4.64 22.89 4.89
CA PRO A 92 -3.67 22.77 5.98
C PRO A 92 -2.34 23.48 5.66
N THR A 93 -1.75 24.12 6.65
CA THR A 93 -0.42 24.77 6.52
C THR A 93 0.73 23.79 6.71
N GLU A 94 0.46 22.64 7.28
CA GLU A 94 1.37 21.49 7.43
C GLU A 94 0.59 20.19 7.25
N PRO A 95 1.24 19.07 6.92
CA PRO A 95 0.55 17.79 6.69
C PRO A 95 -0.21 17.31 7.94
N ILE A 96 -1.50 17.01 7.81
CA ILE A 96 -2.27 16.34 8.85
C ILE A 96 -1.92 14.86 8.80
N LEU A 97 -1.15 14.39 9.77
CA LEU A 97 -0.68 13.01 9.84
C LEU A 97 -1.61 12.15 10.72
N PHE A 98 -2.05 11.03 10.19
CA PHE A 98 -2.76 9.99 10.93
C PHE A 98 -2.33 8.59 10.45
N MET A 99 -2.84 7.53 11.08
CA MET A 99 -2.44 6.16 10.75
C MET A 99 -3.64 5.27 10.48
N LYS A 100 -3.47 4.32 9.57
CA LYS A 100 -4.32 3.14 9.47
C LYS A 100 -3.64 1.95 10.15
N SER A 101 -4.44 1.07 10.75
CA SER A 101 -3.91 -0.19 11.26
C SER A 101 -3.32 -1.02 10.12
N THR A 102 -2.12 -1.55 10.29
CA THR A 102 -1.52 -2.43 9.29
C THR A 102 -2.31 -3.71 9.05
N SER A 103 -3.16 -4.11 10.02
CA SER A 103 -4.07 -5.24 9.90
C SER A 103 -5.30 -4.96 9.03
N SER A 104 -5.56 -3.69 8.66
CA SER A 104 -6.64 -3.35 7.73
C SER A 104 -6.25 -3.50 6.26
N LEU A 105 -4.96 -3.73 5.98
CA LEU A 105 -4.46 -3.88 4.62
C LEU A 105 -4.94 -5.18 3.98
N THR A 106 -5.61 -5.09 2.84
CA THR A 106 -6.17 -6.23 2.10
C THR A 106 -5.76 -6.20 0.63
N GLY A 107 -6.13 -7.20 -0.13
CA GLY A 107 -5.84 -7.28 -1.56
C GLY A 107 -6.79 -6.43 -2.42
N PRO A 108 -6.41 -6.14 -3.67
CA PRO A 108 -7.17 -5.23 -4.54
C PRO A 108 -8.54 -5.76 -4.97
N PHE A 109 -8.78 -7.05 -4.82
CA PHE A 109 -10.05 -7.70 -5.19
C PHE A 109 -10.75 -8.37 -4.01
N ASP A 110 -10.25 -8.19 -2.79
CA ASP A 110 -10.88 -8.71 -1.59
C ASP A 110 -12.10 -7.87 -1.21
N ASN A 111 -13.01 -8.49 -0.50
CA ASN A 111 -14.21 -7.80 -0.01
C ASN A 111 -13.85 -6.80 1.09
N ILE A 112 -14.41 -5.62 1.01
CA ILE A 112 -14.41 -4.64 2.10
C ILE A 112 -15.48 -5.08 3.11
N ILE A 113 -15.07 -5.27 4.37
CA ILE A 113 -15.98 -5.65 5.45
C ILE A 113 -16.55 -4.38 6.06
N ILE A 114 -17.83 -4.11 5.78
CA ILE A 114 -18.53 -2.97 6.37
C ILE A 114 -18.69 -3.21 7.89
N PRO A 115 -18.23 -2.28 8.74
CA PRO A 115 -18.36 -2.43 10.19
C PRO A 115 -19.82 -2.52 10.64
N LYS A 116 -20.09 -3.29 11.69
CA LYS A 116 -21.45 -3.37 12.28
C LYS A 116 -21.91 -1.97 12.71
N ASN A 117 -23.15 -1.61 12.35
CA ASN A 117 -23.75 -0.28 12.57
C ASN A 117 -23.02 0.86 11.83
N SER A 118 -22.34 0.54 10.74
CA SER A 118 -21.78 1.51 9.81
C SER A 118 -22.84 1.90 8.78
N GLU A 119 -22.96 3.20 8.50
CA GLU A 119 -23.88 3.76 7.50
C GLU A 119 -23.19 4.76 6.57
N LYS A 120 -21.92 5.11 6.85
CA LYS A 120 -21.18 6.16 6.14
C LYS A 120 -19.82 5.68 5.68
N THR A 121 -19.72 4.42 5.27
CA THR A 121 -18.50 3.89 4.67
C THR A 121 -18.32 4.49 3.27
N ASP A 122 -17.16 5.04 3.03
CA ASP A 122 -16.80 5.80 1.83
C ASP A 122 -15.45 5.33 1.29
N TRP A 123 -15.22 5.52 0.00
CA TRP A 123 -13.98 5.17 -0.69
C TRP A 123 -13.12 6.40 -0.94
N GLU A 124 -11.81 6.22 -0.94
CA GLU A 124 -10.85 7.28 -1.26
C GLU A 124 -9.77 6.73 -2.16
N VAL A 125 -9.75 7.15 -3.44
CA VAL A 125 -8.65 6.80 -4.33
C VAL A 125 -7.42 7.64 -4.02
N GLU A 126 -6.30 6.96 -3.75
CA GLU A 126 -5.07 7.59 -3.30
C GLU A 126 -3.81 7.06 -3.99
N LEU A 127 -2.76 7.88 -3.96
CA LEU A 127 -1.40 7.46 -4.29
C LEU A 127 -0.67 7.03 -3.02
N GLY A 128 -0.47 5.72 -2.86
CA GLY A 128 0.40 5.18 -1.84
C GLY A 128 1.88 5.30 -2.25
N VAL A 129 2.72 5.77 -1.33
CA VAL A 129 4.18 5.84 -1.50
C VAL A 129 4.83 4.79 -0.62
N VAL A 130 5.59 3.87 -1.22
CA VAL A 130 6.30 2.82 -0.47
C VAL A 130 7.70 3.32 -0.12
N ILE A 131 7.97 3.46 1.18
CA ILE A 131 9.30 3.81 1.69
C ILE A 131 10.15 2.54 1.77
N GLY A 132 11.25 2.51 1.04
CA GLY A 132 12.10 1.33 0.87
C GLY A 132 13.37 1.32 1.72
N LYS A 133 13.66 2.40 2.45
CA LYS A 133 14.85 2.52 3.31
C LYS A 133 14.46 3.18 4.62
N LYS A 134 15.16 2.86 5.69
CA LYS A 134 15.00 3.58 6.96
C LYS A 134 15.29 5.07 6.75
N ALA A 135 14.31 5.92 7.04
CA ALA A 135 14.39 7.36 6.89
C ALA A 135 14.22 8.07 8.24
N SER A 136 15.10 9.01 8.55
CA SER A 136 15.02 9.86 9.73
C SER A 136 15.77 11.16 9.45
N TYR A 137 15.12 12.29 9.67
CA TYR A 137 15.69 13.63 9.40
C TYR A 137 16.23 13.81 7.97
N VAL A 138 15.54 13.22 6.99
CA VAL A 138 15.90 13.27 5.58
C VAL A 138 15.56 14.65 5.02
N SER A 139 16.46 15.26 4.26
CA SER A 139 16.17 16.51 3.57
C SER A 139 15.20 16.30 2.40
N GLU A 140 14.49 17.37 2.01
CA GLU A 140 13.58 17.32 0.85
C GLU A 140 14.30 16.87 -0.42
N ALA A 141 15.54 17.34 -0.63
CA ALA A 141 16.36 17.00 -1.80
C ALA A 141 16.70 15.50 -1.89
N GLU A 142 16.79 14.82 -0.75
CA GLU A 142 17.14 13.39 -0.65
C GLU A 142 15.92 12.49 -0.52
N ALA A 143 14.71 13.04 -0.28
CA ALA A 143 13.51 12.27 0.06
C ALA A 143 13.18 11.19 -0.98
N MET A 144 13.37 11.47 -2.26
CA MET A 144 13.09 10.55 -3.35
C MET A 144 14.00 9.31 -3.38
N ASP A 145 15.19 9.38 -2.78
CA ASP A 145 16.13 8.25 -2.69
C ASP A 145 15.63 7.16 -1.72
N TYR A 146 14.64 7.48 -0.90
CA TYR A 146 14.02 6.57 0.06
C TYR A 146 12.74 5.91 -0.47
N VAL A 147 12.24 6.34 -1.62
CA VAL A 147 11.03 5.80 -2.25
C VAL A 147 11.36 4.53 -3.04
N ALA A 148 10.74 3.42 -2.67
CA ALA A 148 10.84 2.15 -3.40
C ALA A 148 9.88 2.10 -4.60
N GLY A 149 8.74 2.78 -4.52
CA GLY A 149 7.75 2.80 -5.58
C GLY A 149 6.41 3.35 -5.11
N TYR A 150 5.41 3.16 -5.97
CA TYR A 150 4.06 3.68 -5.78
C TYR A 150 3.03 2.58 -5.90
N VAL A 151 1.90 2.75 -5.22
CA VAL A 151 0.77 1.83 -5.29
C VAL A 151 -0.53 2.63 -5.36
N LEU A 152 -1.47 2.17 -6.19
CA LEU A 152 -2.84 2.66 -6.12
C LEU A 152 -3.48 2.13 -4.84
N HIS A 153 -3.99 3.02 -4.02
CA HIS A 153 -4.57 2.72 -2.72
C HIS A 153 -6.04 3.17 -2.66
N ASN A 154 -6.85 2.44 -1.91
CA ASN A 154 -8.19 2.85 -1.54
C ASN A 154 -8.22 2.99 -0.01
N ASP A 155 -8.21 4.23 0.49
CA ASP A 155 -8.33 4.52 1.90
C ASP A 155 -9.79 4.53 2.32
N VAL A 156 -10.34 3.33 2.51
CA VAL A 156 -11.74 3.16 2.91
C VAL A 156 -11.97 3.73 4.30
N SER A 157 -12.89 4.70 4.39
CA SER A 157 -13.18 5.44 5.62
C SER A 157 -14.64 5.30 6.02
N GLU A 158 -14.89 5.00 7.30
CA GLU A 158 -16.22 5.11 7.89
C GLU A 158 -16.39 6.50 8.51
N ARG A 159 -17.06 7.39 7.80
CA ARG A 159 -17.13 8.82 8.12
C ARG A 159 -17.74 9.13 9.49
N ALA A 160 -18.76 8.37 9.90
CA ALA A 160 -19.34 8.57 11.21
C ALA A 160 -18.35 8.25 12.34
N PHE A 161 -17.54 7.18 12.18
CA PHE A 161 -16.54 6.81 13.16
C PHE A 161 -15.37 7.81 13.18
N GLN A 162 -15.00 8.29 12.01
CA GLN A 162 -13.92 9.24 11.80
C GLN A 162 -14.25 10.62 12.41
N LEU A 163 -15.43 11.17 12.12
CA LEU A 163 -15.76 12.57 12.34
C LEU A 163 -16.78 12.81 13.48
N GLU A 164 -17.74 11.89 13.67
CA GLU A 164 -18.90 12.12 14.55
C GLU A 164 -18.76 11.42 15.90
N ARG A 165 -17.83 10.48 16.05
CA ARG A 165 -17.69 9.62 17.22
C ARG A 165 -16.35 9.78 17.91
N GLY A 166 -16.07 11.01 18.41
CA GLY A 166 -14.90 11.33 19.19
C GLY A 166 -13.73 11.96 18.42
N GLY A 167 -13.87 12.21 17.11
CA GLY A 167 -12.95 13.04 16.34
C GLY A 167 -11.54 12.46 16.12
N THR A 168 -11.35 11.15 16.26
CA THR A 168 -10.07 10.50 15.99
C THR A 168 -10.11 9.82 14.62
N TRP A 169 -9.30 10.28 13.69
CA TRP A 169 -9.31 9.80 12.30
C TRP A 169 -8.91 8.34 12.17
N ASP A 170 -7.97 7.87 12.99
CA ASP A 170 -7.52 6.46 12.99
C ASP A 170 -8.65 5.44 13.26
N LYS A 171 -9.77 5.90 13.80
CA LYS A 171 -10.91 5.05 14.15
C LYS A 171 -11.85 4.78 12.97
N GLY A 172 -11.83 5.61 12.00
CA GLY A 172 -12.68 5.53 10.81
C GLY A 172 -11.97 5.00 9.60
#